data_898d5de3abdb8e359a9dc1c0de2559a7
#
_entry.id   898d5de3abdb8e359a9dc1c0de2559a7
#
_cell.length_a   1.000
_cell.length_b   1.000
_cell.length_c   1.000
_cell.angle_alpha   90.00
_cell.angle_beta   90.00
_cell.angle_gamma   90.00
#
_symmetry.space_group_name_H-M   'P 1'
#
loop_
_entity.id
_entity.type
_entity.pdbx_description
1 polymer ?
#
loop_
_entity_poly.entity_id
_entity_poly.type
_entity_poly.pdbx_seq_one_letter_code
_entity_poly.pdbx_strand_id
1 'polypeptide(L)'
;MARDNIRNFCIIAHIDHGKSTLSDRILELTDSVDKRTMEDQILDDMELERERGITIKARAVTMHYHADDGKEYEFNLIDTPGHVDFQYEVSRSLAACEGAILVVDASQGVEAQTLANCYLAIDHNLEVVPILNKIDLPSADPDAAAKEVEDVIGLPCMDAPRVSAKMGINIREVLERVVQDVPAPQGDPDAPLKALIFDSIYDSYKGVIVYVRVFEGTVHPGDTIKLMNTGATFQLVEVGHMGATALAPCDKLEAGEVGYLAASIKTVRDTRVGDTITLAEAPTAEALPGFRQVTPMVFCGIYPADGADYPDLKDALEKLQLNDAALSFEPETSAALGFGFRCGFLGLLHMEIITERLEREFDLDLITTTPGVQYRLTLTDGTVEVIDNPSAYPDPARIAKAEEPFVDAHIYTPNDYVGPLMDLCQQKRGTLIAMDYLDETRVDLHYQIPLGEIVYDFFDAIKSRSRGYASYDYAWEGWHQSELVKLDFLLNGEIVDALSMIVFADNAYAKGRRICEKLKENIPRALFEIPIQAAVGGKIIARETVKAVRKDVLAKCYGGDITRKKKLLEKQKAGKKKMRKLGSVTLPSEAFTAVLKLDSDT
;
A
#
# COMPACT_ATOMS: atom_id res chain seq x y z
N MET A 1 -15.50 33.78 -12.97
CA MET A 1 -14.30 34.24 -13.71
C MET A 1 -13.13 33.40 -13.24
N ALA A 2 -12.23 33.05 -14.13
CA ALA A 2 -11.02 32.36 -13.70
C ALA A 2 -10.21 33.23 -12.71
N ARG A 3 -9.74 32.63 -11.62
CA ARG A 3 -8.82 33.31 -10.69
C ARG A 3 -7.40 33.13 -11.22
N ASP A 4 -6.96 34.05 -12.05
CA ASP A 4 -5.68 33.97 -12.81
C ASP A 4 -4.44 33.83 -11.91
N ASN A 5 -4.57 34.10 -10.61
CA ASN A 5 -3.50 34.02 -9.64
C ASN A 5 -3.48 32.70 -8.82
N ILE A 6 -4.38 31.73 -9.07
CA ILE A 6 -4.35 30.42 -8.40
C ILE A 6 -3.64 29.41 -9.29
N ARG A 7 -2.85 28.52 -8.68
CA ARG A 7 -2.26 27.35 -9.32
C ARG A 7 -2.42 26.15 -8.40
N ASN A 8 -3.22 25.16 -8.83
CA ASN A 8 -3.38 23.88 -8.13
C ASN A 8 -2.54 22.85 -8.87
N PHE A 9 -1.55 22.31 -8.20
CA PHE A 9 -0.65 21.33 -8.80
C PHE A 9 -0.19 20.29 -7.79
N CYS A 10 0.19 19.14 -8.30
CA CYS A 10 0.79 18.07 -7.52
C CYS A 10 2.22 17.79 -7.97
N ILE A 11 2.95 17.00 -7.18
CA ILE A 11 4.27 16.49 -7.55
C ILE A 11 4.15 14.99 -7.70
N ILE A 12 4.48 14.49 -8.90
CA ILE A 12 4.54 13.08 -9.23
C ILE A 12 5.99 12.67 -9.52
N ALA A 13 6.39 11.53 -9.02
CA ALA A 13 7.76 11.03 -9.15
C ALA A 13 7.81 9.54 -8.96
N HIS A 14 8.89 8.91 -9.45
CA HIS A 14 9.28 7.59 -8.98
C HIS A 14 9.84 7.68 -7.55
N ILE A 15 9.85 6.55 -6.83
CA ILE A 15 10.45 6.44 -5.49
C ILE A 15 11.93 6.89 -5.59
N ASP A 16 12.40 7.62 -4.59
CA ASP A 16 13.77 8.15 -4.50
C ASP A 16 14.17 9.20 -5.56
N HIS A 17 13.31 9.64 -6.47
CA HIS A 17 13.62 10.74 -7.40
C HIS A 17 13.71 12.13 -6.73
N GLY A 18 13.39 12.22 -5.42
CA GLY A 18 13.58 13.42 -4.62
C GLY A 18 12.34 14.32 -4.52
N LYS A 19 11.15 13.73 -4.62
CA LYS A 19 9.85 14.39 -4.48
C LYS A 19 9.74 15.19 -3.16
N SER A 20 9.85 14.53 -2.00
CA SER A 20 9.69 15.15 -0.67
C SER A 20 10.76 16.24 -0.43
N THR A 21 12.00 16.02 -0.91
CA THR A 21 13.07 17.03 -0.84
C THR A 21 12.73 18.25 -1.69
N LEU A 22 12.10 18.08 -2.85
CA LEU A 22 11.64 19.21 -3.68
C LEU A 22 10.51 19.97 -2.99
N SER A 23 9.54 19.26 -2.42
CA SER A 23 8.44 19.85 -1.63
C SER A 23 8.98 20.72 -0.49
N ASP A 24 9.97 20.25 0.26
CA ASP A 24 10.63 21.02 1.32
C ASP A 24 11.26 22.32 0.78
N ARG A 25 11.96 22.26 -0.37
CA ARG A 25 12.58 23.45 -0.97
C ARG A 25 11.54 24.46 -1.48
N ILE A 26 10.41 23.98 -1.99
CA ILE A 26 9.29 24.85 -2.39
C ILE A 26 8.72 25.56 -1.16
N LEU A 27 8.48 24.87 -0.06
CA LEU A 27 7.99 25.45 1.19
C LEU A 27 8.98 26.48 1.79
N GLU A 28 10.27 26.20 1.71
CA GLU A 28 11.32 27.12 2.14
C GLU A 28 11.35 28.38 1.29
N LEU A 29 11.24 28.25 -0.05
CA LEU A 29 11.30 29.38 -0.99
C LEU A 29 10.06 30.28 -0.89
N THR A 30 8.91 29.72 -0.53
CA THR A 30 7.65 30.44 -0.36
C THR A 30 7.46 31.01 1.06
N ASP A 31 8.47 30.85 1.94
CA ASP A 31 8.41 31.23 3.37
C ASP A 31 7.16 30.65 4.09
N SER A 32 6.64 29.52 3.62
CA SER A 32 5.44 28.87 4.16
C SER A 32 5.69 28.19 5.51
N VAL A 33 6.95 27.96 5.86
CA VAL A 33 7.41 27.40 7.14
C VAL A 33 8.49 28.26 7.73
N ASP A 34 8.41 28.53 9.05
CA ASP A 34 9.48 29.26 9.74
C ASP A 34 10.79 28.45 9.66
N LYS A 35 11.89 29.11 9.29
CA LYS A 35 13.23 28.50 9.19
C LYS A 35 13.70 27.80 10.47
N ARG A 36 13.10 28.13 11.62
CA ARG A 36 13.42 27.50 12.90
C ARG A 36 12.69 26.19 13.15
N THR A 37 11.56 25.99 12.47
CA THR A 37 10.70 24.80 12.56
C THR A 37 10.81 23.93 11.31
N MET A 38 11.66 24.32 10.34
CA MET A 38 11.91 23.54 9.14
C MET A 38 12.67 22.25 9.52
N GLU A 39 12.06 21.11 9.24
CA GLU A 39 12.61 19.78 9.35
C GLU A 39 12.67 19.15 7.96
N ASP A 40 13.52 18.14 7.78
CA ASP A 40 13.53 17.36 6.54
C ASP A 40 12.22 16.56 6.42
N GLN A 41 11.65 16.53 5.21
CA GLN A 41 10.39 15.85 4.90
C GLN A 41 9.21 16.37 5.76
N ILE A 42 9.05 17.68 5.82
CA ILE A 42 8.06 18.33 6.70
C ILE A 42 6.61 17.98 6.33
N LEU A 43 6.34 17.60 5.08
CA LEU A 43 5.02 17.16 4.64
C LEU A 43 4.74 15.69 4.98
N ASP A 44 5.77 14.89 5.27
CA ASP A 44 5.64 13.51 5.71
C ASP A 44 5.37 13.51 7.24
N ASP A 45 4.09 13.57 7.62
CA ASP A 45 3.67 13.72 9.02
C ASP A 45 3.85 12.46 9.85
N MET A 46 3.81 11.27 9.21
CA MET A 46 3.96 10.01 9.90
C MET A 46 5.43 9.69 10.14
N GLU A 47 5.76 9.21 11.33
CA GLU A 47 7.09 8.71 11.63
C GLU A 47 7.52 7.61 10.65
N LEU A 48 6.57 6.76 10.23
CA LEU A 48 6.77 5.70 9.25
C LEU A 48 7.14 6.22 7.84
N GLU A 49 6.58 7.35 7.40
CA GLU A 49 6.94 7.98 6.14
C GLU A 49 8.41 8.40 6.14
N ARG A 50 8.85 9.04 7.23
CA ARG A 50 10.22 9.51 7.41
C ARG A 50 11.22 8.36 7.54
N GLU A 51 10.88 7.30 8.30
CA GLU A 51 11.73 6.12 8.46
C GLU A 51 11.91 5.33 7.15
N ARG A 52 10.84 5.21 6.36
CA ARG A 52 10.86 4.47 5.10
C ARG A 52 11.26 5.32 3.90
N GLY A 53 11.31 6.65 4.06
CA GLY A 53 11.62 7.60 2.98
C GLY A 53 10.57 7.65 1.87
N ILE A 54 9.31 7.32 2.18
CA ILE A 54 8.21 7.31 1.22
C ILE A 54 7.02 8.10 1.76
N THR A 55 6.35 8.85 0.90
CA THR A 55 5.06 9.44 1.22
C THR A 55 3.97 8.37 1.12
N ILE A 56 3.20 8.20 2.19
CA ILE A 56 2.11 7.22 2.28
C ILE A 56 0.77 7.91 2.00
N LYS A 57 0.55 9.08 2.62
CA LYS A 57 -0.68 9.84 2.49
C LYS A 57 -0.47 11.15 1.77
N ALA A 58 -1.37 11.48 0.83
CA ALA A 58 -1.33 12.77 0.15
C ALA A 58 -1.56 13.92 1.14
N ARG A 59 -0.81 14.99 0.98
CA ARG A 59 -0.95 16.20 1.79
C ARG A 59 -1.04 17.45 0.92
N ALA A 60 -2.02 18.28 1.20
CA ALA A 60 -2.21 19.52 0.50
C ALA A 60 -1.74 20.72 1.34
N VAL A 61 -1.10 21.69 0.70
CA VAL A 61 -0.60 22.92 1.34
C VAL A 61 -0.86 24.12 0.45
N THR A 62 -1.44 25.17 1.03
CA THR A 62 -1.62 26.47 0.39
C THR A 62 -0.43 27.38 0.71
N MET A 63 0.15 27.97 -0.31
CA MET A 63 1.33 28.83 -0.24
C MET A 63 1.12 30.11 -1.05
N HIS A 64 1.87 31.14 -0.73
CA HIS A 64 1.90 32.38 -1.49
C HIS A 64 3.27 32.59 -2.16
N TYR A 65 3.27 32.85 -3.44
CA TYR A 65 4.48 33.01 -4.23
C TYR A 65 4.51 34.35 -5.00
N HIS A 66 5.59 35.11 -4.84
CA HIS A 66 5.84 36.31 -5.61
C HIS A 66 6.65 35.97 -6.86
N ALA A 67 5.99 35.95 -8.01
CA ALA A 67 6.58 35.60 -9.30
C ALA A 67 7.39 36.74 -9.93
N ASP A 68 8.18 36.40 -10.94
CA ASP A 68 9.01 37.36 -11.68
C ASP A 68 8.19 38.34 -12.51
N ASP A 69 6.91 38.04 -12.80
CA ASP A 69 5.96 38.97 -13.44
C ASP A 69 5.45 40.07 -12.48
N GLY A 70 5.86 40.03 -11.22
CA GLY A 70 5.50 40.99 -10.18
C GLY A 70 4.15 40.78 -9.53
N LYS A 71 3.46 39.66 -9.84
CA LYS A 71 2.19 39.27 -9.19
C LYS A 71 2.43 38.29 -8.06
N GLU A 72 1.47 38.28 -7.14
CA GLU A 72 1.37 37.26 -6.11
C GLU A 72 0.43 36.15 -6.56
N TYR A 73 0.90 34.93 -6.45
CA TYR A 73 0.15 33.72 -6.77
C TYR A 73 -0.16 32.91 -5.50
N GLU A 74 -1.35 32.36 -5.46
CA GLU A 74 -1.74 31.34 -4.49
C GLU A 74 -1.46 29.96 -5.09
N PHE A 75 -0.56 29.24 -4.48
CA PHE A 75 -0.19 27.88 -4.87
C PHE A 75 -0.81 26.88 -3.93
N ASN A 76 -1.56 25.94 -4.47
CA ASN A 76 -2.07 24.79 -3.75
C ASN A 76 -1.29 23.56 -4.24
N LEU A 77 -0.29 23.17 -3.45
CA LEU A 77 0.53 21.98 -3.70
C LEU A 77 -0.14 20.78 -3.04
N ILE A 78 -0.33 19.71 -3.80
CA ILE A 78 -0.74 18.42 -3.27
C ILE A 78 0.44 17.45 -3.43
N ASP A 79 1.08 17.11 -2.33
CA ASP A 79 2.14 16.10 -2.30
C ASP A 79 1.53 14.71 -2.39
N THR A 80 1.98 13.89 -3.35
CA THR A 80 1.36 12.59 -3.65
C THR A 80 2.29 11.42 -3.32
N PRO A 81 1.77 10.24 -2.93
CA PRO A 81 2.59 9.04 -2.84
C PRO A 81 3.27 8.69 -4.17
N GLY A 82 4.45 8.06 -4.09
CA GLY A 82 5.16 7.58 -5.29
C GLY A 82 5.05 6.08 -5.54
N HIS A 83 4.47 5.29 -4.63
CA HIS A 83 4.44 3.84 -4.71
C HIS A 83 3.16 3.31 -5.38
N VAL A 84 3.28 2.20 -6.12
CA VAL A 84 2.16 1.57 -6.85
C VAL A 84 0.96 1.24 -5.96
N ASP A 85 1.18 0.76 -4.75
CA ASP A 85 0.09 0.43 -3.81
C ASP A 85 -0.79 1.64 -3.47
N PHE A 86 -0.30 2.87 -3.66
CA PHE A 86 -0.99 4.11 -3.36
C PHE A 86 -1.48 4.87 -4.61
N GLN A 87 -1.53 4.23 -5.78
CA GLN A 87 -2.03 4.87 -7.02
C GLN A 87 -3.44 5.46 -6.85
N TYR A 88 -4.26 4.87 -5.98
CA TYR A 88 -5.57 5.42 -5.66
C TYR A 88 -5.49 6.79 -4.97
N GLU A 89 -4.55 6.97 -4.03
CA GLU A 89 -4.28 8.27 -3.40
C GLU A 89 -3.79 9.29 -4.44
N VAL A 90 -2.92 8.85 -5.34
CA VAL A 90 -2.44 9.69 -6.46
C VAL A 90 -3.61 10.14 -7.33
N SER A 91 -4.45 9.22 -7.81
CA SER A 91 -5.59 9.54 -8.68
C SER A 91 -6.57 10.55 -8.05
N ARG A 92 -6.81 10.46 -6.72
CA ARG A 92 -7.65 11.41 -5.99
C ARG A 92 -7.03 12.80 -5.93
N SER A 93 -5.74 12.85 -5.68
CA SER A 93 -4.98 14.11 -5.62
C SER A 93 -4.92 14.81 -6.96
N LEU A 94 -4.70 14.05 -8.06
CA LEU A 94 -4.72 14.56 -9.42
C LEU A 94 -6.05 15.23 -9.78
N ALA A 95 -7.17 14.68 -9.35
CA ALA A 95 -8.49 15.24 -9.62
C ALA A 95 -8.74 16.63 -8.99
N ALA A 96 -7.91 17.04 -8.02
CA ALA A 96 -7.99 18.37 -7.41
C ALA A 96 -7.05 19.39 -8.05
N CYS A 97 -6.24 19.00 -9.05
CA CYS A 97 -5.21 19.81 -9.68
C CYS A 97 -5.51 20.17 -11.13
N GLU A 98 -4.86 21.23 -11.63
CA GLU A 98 -4.77 21.60 -13.04
C GLU A 98 -3.40 21.26 -13.65
N GLY A 99 -2.38 21.02 -12.82
CA GLY A 99 -1.03 20.65 -13.28
C GLY A 99 -0.34 19.63 -12.42
N ALA A 100 0.69 19.00 -12.96
CA ALA A 100 1.56 18.06 -12.27
C ALA A 100 3.03 18.34 -12.58
N ILE A 101 3.86 18.48 -11.55
CA ILE A 101 5.31 18.50 -11.71
C ILE A 101 5.80 17.06 -11.79
N LEU A 102 6.39 16.67 -12.91
CA LEU A 102 6.99 15.35 -13.11
C LEU A 102 8.49 15.43 -12.76
N VAL A 103 8.88 14.83 -11.64
CA VAL A 103 10.28 14.81 -11.20
C VAL A 103 10.99 13.59 -11.77
N VAL A 104 12.02 13.82 -12.57
CA VAL A 104 12.87 12.77 -13.15
C VAL A 104 14.29 12.92 -12.59
N ASP A 105 14.85 11.81 -12.10
CA ASP A 105 16.25 11.75 -11.66
C ASP A 105 17.18 11.79 -12.89
N ALA A 106 18.03 12.80 -12.99
CA ALA A 106 18.95 12.95 -14.11
C ALA A 106 20.04 11.85 -14.19
N SER A 107 20.14 10.99 -13.17
CA SER A 107 21.07 9.86 -13.15
C SER A 107 20.43 8.50 -13.47
N GLN A 108 19.09 8.40 -13.33
CA GLN A 108 18.34 7.15 -13.52
C GLN A 108 17.42 7.22 -14.74
N GLY A 109 16.95 8.44 -15.14
CA GLY A 109 16.04 8.63 -16.26
C GLY A 109 14.60 8.23 -15.95
N VAL A 110 13.90 7.72 -16.95
CA VAL A 110 12.48 7.31 -16.86
C VAL A 110 12.37 5.93 -16.23
N GLU A 111 11.58 5.79 -15.19
CA GLU A 111 11.30 4.53 -14.51
C GLU A 111 9.79 4.19 -14.53
N ALA A 112 9.41 2.96 -14.09
CA ALA A 112 8.04 2.45 -14.19
C ALA A 112 6.99 3.43 -13.65
N GLN A 113 7.18 3.93 -12.43
CA GLN A 113 6.22 4.84 -11.81
C GLN A 113 6.25 6.25 -12.43
N THR A 114 7.36 6.65 -13.06
CA THR A 114 7.41 7.89 -13.86
C THR A 114 6.38 7.84 -14.97
N LEU A 115 6.35 6.72 -15.72
CA LEU A 115 5.38 6.49 -16.80
C LEU A 115 3.95 6.38 -16.28
N ALA A 116 3.73 5.50 -15.30
CA ALA A 116 2.39 5.23 -14.76
C ALA A 116 1.74 6.51 -14.20
N ASN A 117 2.46 7.28 -13.40
CA ASN A 117 1.97 8.52 -12.82
C ASN A 117 1.78 9.63 -13.88
N CYS A 118 2.64 9.67 -14.90
CA CYS A 118 2.50 10.62 -15.99
C CYS A 118 1.23 10.35 -16.82
N TYR A 119 0.99 9.09 -17.21
CA TYR A 119 -0.23 8.72 -17.92
C TYR A 119 -1.49 8.97 -17.09
N LEU A 120 -1.45 8.71 -15.79
CA LEU A 120 -2.54 9.06 -14.87
C LEU A 120 -2.82 10.58 -14.88
N ALA A 121 -1.78 11.41 -14.87
CA ALA A 121 -1.93 12.87 -14.95
C ALA A 121 -2.55 13.30 -16.29
N ILE A 122 -2.11 12.71 -17.40
CA ILE A 122 -2.66 12.96 -18.74
C ILE A 122 -4.14 12.53 -18.82
N ASP A 123 -4.49 11.37 -18.28
CA ASP A 123 -5.88 10.88 -18.24
C ASP A 123 -6.80 11.81 -17.44
N HIS A 124 -6.26 12.51 -16.44
CA HIS A 124 -6.96 13.57 -15.70
C HIS A 124 -6.92 14.95 -16.39
N ASN A 125 -6.37 15.05 -17.62
CA ASN A 125 -6.20 16.28 -18.39
C ASN A 125 -5.36 17.33 -17.68
N LEU A 126 -4.34 16.94 -16.91
CA LEU A 126 -3.43 17.87 -16.26
C LEU A 126 -2.33 18.31 -17.22
N GLU A 127 -1.88 19.56 -17.06
CA GLU A 127 -0.64 20.02 -17.68
C GLU A 127 0.55 19.41 -16.94
N VAL A 128 1.40 18.65 -17.64
CA VAL A 128 2.56 17.99 -17.03
C VAL A 128 3.81 18.82 -17.28
N VAL A 129 4.45 19.25 -16.19
CA VAL A 129 5.67 20.06 -16.20
C VAL A 129 6.85 19.19 -15.79
N PRO A 130 7.66 18.66 -16.74
CA PRO A 130 8.83 17.84 -16.41
C PRO A 130 9.95 18.70 -15.81
N ILE A 131 10.68 18.13 -14.84
CA ILE A 131 11.90 18.68 -14.27
C ILE A 131 12.96 17.59 -14.12
N LEU A 132 14.24 17.96 -14.25
CA LEU A 132 15.37 17.05 -14.12
C LEU A 132 16.07 17.33 -12.80
N ASN A 133 15.91 16.42 -11.84
CA ASN A 133 16.46 16.56 -10.49
C ASN A 133 17.80 15.81 -10.35
N LYS A 134 18.50 16.09 -9.24
CA LYS A 134 19.76 15.49 -8.83
C LYS A 134 20.94 15.77 -9.80
N ILE A 135 20.94 16.93 -10.43
CA ILE A 135 22.04 17.36 -11.33
C ILE A 135 23.39 17.49 -10.62
N ASP A 136 23.41 17.49 -9.28
CA ASP A 136 24.60 17.51 -8.43
C ASP A 136 25.35 16.16 -8.37
N LEU A 137 24.73 15.08 -8.82
CA LEU A 137 25.35 13.76 -8.80
C LEU A 137 26.38 13.63 -9.92
N PRO A 138 27.56 12.97 -9.67
CA PRO A 138 28.57 12.75 -10.71
C PRO A 138 28.09 11.89 -11.88
N SER A 139 27.06 11.07 -11.67
CA SER A 139 26.45 10.20 -12.67
C SER A 139 25.30 10.86 -13.43
N ALA A 140 24.92 12.09 -13.10
CA ALA A 140 23.82 12.77 -13.73
C ALA A 140 24.14 13.16 -15.19
N ASP A 141 23.22 12.81 -16.10
CA ASP A 141 23.22 13.23 -17.49
C ASP A 141 21.85 13.85 -17.85
N PRO A 142 21.65 15.14 -17.56
CA PRO A 142 20.36 15.79 -17.79
C PRO A 142 19.95 15.80 -19.26
N ASP A 143 20.89 15.84 -20.21
CA ASP A 143 20.57 15.86 -21.65
C ASP A 143 20.06 14.48 -22.11
N ALA A 144 20.68 13.40 -21.62
CA ALA A 144 20.23 12.05 -21.90
C ALA A 144 18.86 11.77 -21.27
N ALA A 145 18.66 12.16 -20.01
CA ALA A 145 17.38 12.01 -19.30
C ALA A 145 16.25 12.82 -19.96
N ALA A 146 16.52 14.06 -20.40
CA ALA A 146 15.55 14.88 -21.13
C ALA A 146 15.11 14.20 -22.43
N LYS A 147 16.08 13.70 -23.19
CA LYS A 147 15.81 12.98 -24.44
C LYS A 147 14.99 11.71 -24.20
N GLU A 148 15.32 10.96 -23.15
CA GLU A 148 14.55 9.77 -22.79
C GLU A 148 13.08 10.09 -22.48
N VAL A 149 12.81 11.19 -21.72
CA VAL A 149 11.45 11.66 -21.47
C VAL A 149 10.73 12.00 -22.79
N GLU A 150 11.39 12.68 -23.74
CA GLU A 150 10.79 12.99 -25.04
C GLU A 150 10.53 11.74 -25.88
N ASP A 151 11.47 10.80 -25.92
CA ASP A 151 11.40 9.60 -26.74
C ASP A 151 10.38 8.58 -26.18
N VAL A 152 10.30 8.43 -24.86
CA VAL A 152 9.49 7.39 -24.19
C VAL A 152 8.09 7.91 -23.81
N ILE A 153 8.01 9.14 -23.29
CA ILE A 153 6.74 9.71 -22.81
C ILE A 153 6.09 10.59 -23.89
N GLY A 154 6.91 11.24 -24.73
CA GLY A 154 6.43 12.21 -25.71
C GLY A 154 6.23 13.63 -25.18
N LEU A 155 6.71 13.93 -23.99
CA LEU A 155 6.64 15.27 -23.38
C LEU A 155 7.88 16.10 -23.75
N PRO A 156 7.74 17.38 -24.19
CA PRO A 156 8.88 18.27 -24.39
C PRO A 156 9.68 18.43 -23.09
N CYS A 157 10.97 18.08 -23.08
CA CYS A 157 11.78 18.05 -21.88
C CYS A 157 13.16 18.70 -22.04
N MET A 158 13.61 19.02 -23.26
CA MET A 158 14.93 19.61 -23.49
C MET A 158 15.13 20.95 -22.79
N ASP A 159 14.05 21.73 -22.65
CA ASP A 159 14.03 23.03 -21.96
C ASP A 159 13.53 22.93 -20.52
N ALA A 160 13.42 21.72 -19.96
CA ALA A 160 12.95 21.50 -18.61
C ALA A 160 13.95 22.05 -17.56
N PRO A 161 13.48 22.60 -16.43
CA PRO A 161 14.32 23.03 -15.34
C PRO A 161 15.26 21.93 -14.85
N ARG A 162 16.54 22.25 -14.75
CA ARG A 162 17.60 21.36 -14.25
C ARG A 162 17.93 21.73 -12.83
N VAL A 163 17.54 20.89 -11.87
CA VAL A 163 17.53 21.25 -10.47
C VAL A 163 18.33 20.28 -9.60
N SER A 164 18.77 20.77 -8.46
CA SER A 164 19.14 19.91 -7.34
C SER A 164 18.31 20.32 -6.13
N ALA A 165 17.28 19.53 -5.82
CA ALA A 165 16.46 19.75 -4.63
C ALA A 165 17.32 19.69 -3.36
N LYS A 166 18.27 18.75 -3.29
CA LYS A 166 19.20 18.61 -2.15
C LYS A 166 20.05 19.85 -1.92
N MET A 167 20.57 20.45 -2.99
CA MET A 167 21.45 21.63 -2.90
C MET A 167 20.73 22.96 -3.02
N GLY A 168 19.40 22.94 -3.25
CA GLY A 168 18.58 24.14 -3.46
C GLY A 168 18.90 24.89 -4.77
N ILE A 169 19.40 24.19 -5.80
CA ILE A 169 19.79 24.79 -7.08
C ILE A 169 18.56 24.87 -7.99
N ASN A 170 18.30 26.05 -8.57
CA ASN A 170 17.28 26.32 -9.58
C ASN A 170 15.83 26.03 -9.15
N ILE A 171 15.52 25.97 -7.86
CA ILE A 171 14.16 25.69 -7.38
C ILE A 171 13.16 26.80 -7.82
N ARG A 172 13.60 28.07 -7.86
CA ARG A 172 12.78 29.19 -8.33
C ARG A 172 12.30 28.97 -9.77
N GLU A 173 13.15 28.44 -10.63
CA GLU A 173 12.82 28.16 -12.03
C GLU A 173 11.64 27.17 -12.15
N VAL A 174 11.54 26.20 -11.23
CA VAL A 174 10.38 25.28 -11.18
C VAL A 174 9.09 26.06 -10.90
N LEU A 175 9.09 26.97 -9.93
CA LEU A 175 7.91 27.76 -9.58
C LEU A 175 7.50 28.71 -10.69
N GLU A 176 8.47 29.33 -11.39
CA GLU A 176 8.19 30.15 -12.57
C GLU A 176 7.56 29.32 -13.72
N ARG A 177 8.02 28.07 -13.92
CA ARG A 177 7.40 27.16 -14.89
C ARG A 177 5.96 26.80 -14.48
N VAL A 178 5.70 26.60 -13.19
CA VAL A 178 4.32 26.39 -12.69
C VAL A 178 3.43 27.60 -12.99
N VAL A 179 3.94 28.83 -12.79
CA VAL A 179 3.18 30.05 -13.12
C VAL A 179 2.86 30.14 -14.62
N GLN A 180 3.83 29.77 -15.48
CA GLN A 180 3.72 29.89 -16.94
C GLN A 180 2.87 28.78 -17.57
N ASP A 181 3.10 27.55 -17.18
CA ASP A 181 2.58 26.37 -17.89
C ASP A 181 1.30 25.82 -17.27
N VAL A 182 1.17 25.82 -15.92
CA VAL A 182 -0.05 25.33 -15.27
C VAL A 182 -1.21 26.32 -15.46
N PRO A 183 -2.34 25.92 -16.03
CA PRO A 183 -3.47 26.82 -16.23
C PRO A 183 -4.12 27.23 -14.91
N ALA A 184 -4.72 28.41 -14.89
CA ALA A 184 -5.54 28.85 -13.77
C ALA A 184 -6.84 28.01 -13.71
N PRO A 185 -7.33 27.72 -12.49
CA PRO A 185 -8.57 26.97 -12.33
C PRO A 185 -9.76 27.73 -12.92
N GLN A 186 -10.68 26.99 -13.53
CA GLN A 186 -11.93 27.53 -14.05
C GLN A 186 -13.03 27.39 -13.00
N GLY A 187 -14.08 28.23 -13.10
CA GLY A 187 -15.26 28.15 -12.24
C GLY A 187 -15.93 29.50 -12.05
N ASP A 188 -17.24 29.46 -11.73
CA ASP A 188 -18.05 30.64 -11.44
C ASP A 188 -18.38 30.67 -9.94
N PRO A 189 -17.90 31.66 -9.16
CA PRO A 189 -18.18 31.79 -7.74
C PRO A 189 -19.65 32.08 -7.42
N ASP A 190 -20.43 32.58 -8.39
CA ASP A 190 -21.86 32.89 -8.24
C ASP A 190 -22.78 31.69 -8.63
N ALA A 191 -22.20 30.60 -9.18
CA ALA A 191 -22.95 29.39 -9.50
C ALA A 191 -23.33 28.59 -8.23
N PRO A 192 -24.27 27.62 -8.33
CA PRO A 192 -24.53 26.68 -7.23
C PRO A 192 -23.25 25.93 -6.82
N LEU A 193 -23.01 25.82 -5.51
CA LEU A 193 -21.83 25.16 -4.98
C LEU A 193 -21.66 23.74 -5.52
N LYS A 194 -20.45 23.47 -6.02
CA LYS A 194 -20.01 22.17 -6.49
C LYS A 194 -18.56 21.94 -6.04
N ALA A 195 -18.37 21.18 -4.98
CA ALA A 195 -17.04 20.87 -4.45
C ALA A 195 -16.82 19.36 -4.36
N LEU A 196 -15.63 18.91 -4.73
CA LEU A 196 -15.21 17.51 -4.70
C LEU A 196 -14.45 17.21 -3.40
N ILE A 197 -14.87 16.17 -2.68
CA ILE A 197 -14.07 15.64 -1.58
C ILE A 197 -12.95 14.77 -2.17
N PHE A 198 -11.71 15.20 -2.05
CA PHE A 198 -10.58 14.40 -2.53
C PHE A 198 -9.86 13.62 -1.39
N ASP A 199 -10.00 14.08 -0.13
CA ASP A 199 -9.52 13.36 1.05
C ASP A 199 -10.33 13.73 2.30
N SER A 200 -10.12 12.98 3.40
CA SER A 200 -10.71 13.28 4.70
C SER A 200 -9.83 12.79 5.84
N ILE A 201 -9.87 13.50 6.96
CA ILE A 201 -9.22 13.08 8.20
C ILE A 201 -10.22 13.14 9.36
N TYR A 202 -9.99 12.30 10.34
CA TYR A 202 -10.72 12.37 11.60
C TYR A 202 -9.88 13.08 12.65
N ASP A 203 -10.41 14.17 13.18
CA ASP A 203 -9.85 14.91 14.30
C ASP A 203 -10.72 14.67 15.55
N SER A 204 -10.09 14.35 16.70
CA SER A 204 -10.81 14.03 17.93
C SER A 204 -11.63 15.20 18.50
N TYR A 205 -11.31 16.43 18.13
CA TYR A 205 -11.96 17.66 18.61
C TYR A 205 -12.96 18.23 17.60
N LYS A 206 -12.60 18.24 16.29
CA LYS A 206 -13.40 18.83 15.21
C LYS A 206 -14.32 17.80 14.52
N GLY A 207 -14.13 16.51 14.77
CA GLY A 207 -14.79 15.43 14.05
C GLY A 207 -14.15 15.19 12.68
N VAL A 208 -14.96 14.82 11.68
CA VAL A 208 -14.44 14.63 10.32
C VAL A 208 -14.20 15.98 9.67
N ILE A 209 -12.98 16.16 9.18
CA ILE A 209 -12.55 17.28 8.33
C ILE A 209 -12.42 16.72 6.92
N VAL A 210 -13.12 17.30 5.96
CA VAL A 210 -13.02 16.92 4.55
C VAL A 210 -12.18 17.91 3.79
N TYR A 211 -11.26 17.42 2.96
CA TYR A 211 -10.46 18.22 2.04
C TYR A 211 -11.18 18.32 0.71
N VAL A 212 -11.36 19.53 0.24
CA VAL A 212 -12.20 19.82 -0.92
C VAL A 212 -11.50 20.67 -1.95
N ARG A 213 -11.84 20.41 -3.21
CA ARG A 213 -11.61 21.30 -4.34
C ARG A 213 -12.95 21.90 -4.75
N VAL A 214 -13.07 23.23 -4.65
CA VAL A 214 -14.28 23.94 -5.08
C VAL A 214 -14.22 24.19 -6.58
N PHE A 215 -15.10 23.59 -7.34
CA PHE A 215 -15.21 23.76 -8.80
C PHE A 215 -16.12 24.92 -9.17
N GLU A 216 -17.26 25.06 -8.50
CA GLU A 216 -18.25 26.12 -8.73
C GLU A 216 -18.80 26.63 -7.40
N GLY A 217 -19.22 27.89 -7.38
CA GLY A 217 -19.89 28.47 -6.23
C GLY A 217 -18.93 28.95 -5.13
N THR A 218 -19.56 29.29 -4.01
CA THR A 218 -18.87 29.79 -2.81
C THR A 218 -19.47 29.12 -1.58
N VAL A 219 -18.65 28.84 -0.57
CA VAL A 219 -19.07 28.23 0.70
C VAL A 219 -18.52 29.00 1.89
N HIS A 220 -19.35 29.14 2.94
CA HIS A 220 -19.00 29.92 4.15
C HIS A 220 -19.21 29.08 5.42
N PRO A 221 -18.55 29.43 6.53
CA PRO A 221 -18.93 28.95 7.85
C PRO A 221 -20.40 29.26 8.15
N GLY A 222 -21.13 28.28 8.68
CA GLY A 222 -22.57 28.41 8.96
C GLY A 222 -23.49 27.91 7.85
N ASP A 223 -22.99 27.72 6.63
CA ASP A 223 -23.78 27.14 5.55
C ASP A 223 -24.20 25.70 5.86
N THR A 224 -25.37 25.32 5.37
CA THR A 224 -25.82 23.91 5.41
C THR A 224 -25.45 23.24 4.09
N ILE A 225 -24.49 22.32 4.15
CA ILE A 225 -24.07 21.53 3.00
C ILE A 225 -24.87 20.23 2.90
N LYS A 226 -24.95 19.69 1.68
CA LYS A 226 -25.50 18.39 1.36
C LYS A 226 -24.49 17.56 0.59
N LEU A 227 -24.25 16.33 1.02
CA LEU A 227 -23.50 15.32 0.30
C LEU A 227 -24.40 14.66 -0.74
N MET A 228 -24.00 14.68 -2.01
CA MET A 228 -24.92 14.26 -3.09
C MET A 228 -25.11 12.75 -3.15
N ASN A 229 -24.11 11.96 -2.80
CA ASN A 229 -24.16 10.49 -2.85
C ASN A 229 -24.99 9.92 -1.68
N THR A 230 -24.69 10.37 -0.45
CA THR A 230 -25.38 9.87 0.75
C THR A 230 -26.68 10.61 1.04
N GLY A 231 -26.86 11.82 0.52
CA GLY A 231 -27.97 12.70 0.83
C GLY A 231 -27.92 13.34 2.23
N ALA A 232 -26.87 13.07 3.00
CA ALA A 232 -26.68 13.60 4.34
C ALA A 232 -26.43 15.12 4.31
N THR A 233 -26.95 15.83 5.31
CA THR A 233 -26.81 17.30 5.43
C THR A 233 -26.12 17.66 6.72
N PHE A 234 -25.21 18.63 6.66
CA PHE A 234 -24.44 19.08 7.81
C PHE A 234 -24.29 20.60 7.78
N GLN A 235 -24.26 21.20 8.96
CA GLN A 235 -23.93 22.62 9.10
C GLN A 235 -22.41 22.78 9.24
N LEU A 236 -21.82 23.64 8.43
CA LEU A 236 -20.40 23.97 8.51
C LEU A 236 -20.09 24.79 9.76
N VAL A 237 -19.07 24.34 10.48
CA VAL A 237 -18.54 25.05 11.64
C VAL A 237 -17.38 25.95 11.23
N GLU A 238 -16.54 25.42 10.33
CA GLU A 238 -15.33 26.09 9.91
C GLU A 238 -14.99 25.74 8.46
N VAL A 239 -14.44 26.70 7.72
CA VAL A 239 -13.83 26.51 6.41
C VAL A 239 -12.45 27.14 6.42
N GLY A 240 -11.51 26.67 5.58
CA GLY A 240 -10.18 27.28 5.56
C GLY A 240 -9.23 26.62 4.57
N HIS A 241 -8.01 27.16 4.53
CA HIS A 241 -6.90 26.66 3.73
C HIS A 241 -5.99 25.73 4.56
N MET A 242 -5.25 24.89 3.88
CA MET A 242 -4.31 23.95 4.50
C MET A 242 -2.92 24.58 4.56
N GLY A 243 -2.53 25.09 5.72
CA GLY A 243 -1.16 25.57 5.94
C GLY A 243 -0.17 24.40 6.09
N ALA A 244 1.11 24.69 5.93
CA ALA A 244 2.16 23.68 6.02
C ALA A 244 2.25 22.98 7.40
N THR A 245 1.91 23.69 8.48
CA THR A 245 1.98 23.16 9.86
C THR A 245 0.64 23.12 10.58
N ALA A 246 -0.36 23.87 10.11
CA ALA A 246 -1.67 23.96 10.75
C ALA A 246 -2.76 24.38 9.77
N LEU A 247 -3.99 24.02 10.06
CA LEU A 247 -5.16 24.49 9.34
C LEU A 247 -5.35 26.01 9.56
N ALA A 248 -5.61 26.76 8.50
CA ALA A 248 -5.81 28.21 8.52
C ALA A 248 -7.27 28.54 8.20
N PRO A 249 -8.13 28.83 9.22
CA PRO A 249 -9.52 29.21 8.99
C PRO A 249 -9.64 30.48 8.14
N CYS A 250 -10.67 30.53 7.27
CA CYS A 250 -10.99 31.67 6.46
C CYS A 250 -12.50 31.96 6.46
N ASP A 251 -12.90 33.12 5.91
CA ASP A 251 -14.32 33.51 5.87
C ASP A 251 -15.11 32.78 4.79
N LYS A 252 -14.46 32.29 3.75
CA LYS A 252 -15.07 31.57 2.62
C LYS A 252 -14.05 30.80 1.81
N LEU A 253 -14.53 29.82 1.03
CA LEU A 253 -13.83 29.21 -0.10
C LEU A 253 -14.67 29.42 -1.37
N GLU A 254 -14.00 29.80 -2.45
CA GLU A 254 -14.61 30.08 -3.76
C GLU A 254 -14.17 29.11 -4.84
N ALA A 255 -14.90 29.14 -5.97
CA ALA A 255 -14.54 28.38 -7.15
C ALA A 255 -13.05 28.59 -7.52
N GLY A 256 -12.34 27.49 -7.71
CA GLY A 256 -10.90 27.48 -7.97
C GLY A 256 -10.04 27.13 -6.76
N GLU A 257 -10.51 27.29 -5.55
CA GLU A 257 -9.71 27.09 -4.33
C GLU A 257 -9.71 25.64 -3.86
N VAL A 258 -8.61 25.26 -3.22
CA VAL A 258 -8.44 24.00 -2.47
C VAL A 258 -8.43 24.35 -0.99
N GLY A 259 -9.21 23.62 -0.19
CA GLY A 259 -9.32 23.92 1.22
C GLY A 259 -9.95 22.79 2.02
N TYR A 260 -10.34 23.09 3.26
CA TYR A 260 -11.02 22.13 4.11
C TYR A 260 -12.36 22.66 4.63
N LEU A 261 -13.25 21.72 4.91
CA LEU A 261 -14.53 21.96 5.56
C LEU A 261 -14.64 21.09 6.82
N ALA A 262 -15.01 21.72 7.95
CA ALA A 262 -15.32 21.03 9.20
C ALA A 262 -16.80 21.22 9.56
N ALA A 263 -17.54 20.13 9.71
CA ALA A 263 -19.00 20.14 9.85
C ALA A 263 -19.50 19.29 11.02
N SER A 264 -18.72 19.07 12.08
CA SER A 264 -19.09 18.24 13.23
C SER A 264 -19.70 16.87 12.87
N ILE A 265 -19.20 16.27 11.79
CA ILE A 265 -19.63 14.97 11.31
C ILE A 265 -19.07 13.92 12.27
N LYS A 266 -19.95 13.14 12.90
CA LYS A 266 -19.54 12.14 13.90
C LYS A 266 -19.27 10.77 13.30
N THR A 267 -19.83 10.49 12.12
CA THR A 267 -19.77 9.19 11.48
C THR A 267 -19.14 9.34 10.11
N VAL A 268 -17.93 8.80 9.93
CA VAL A 268 -17.21 8.86 8.65
C VAL A 268 -17.92 8.10 7.54
N ARG A 269 -18.74 7.12 7.86
CA ARG A 269 -19.60 6.45 6.87
C ARG A 269 -20.50 7.40 6.09
N ASP A 270 -20.76 8.59 6.62
CA ASP A 270 -21.57 9.61 5.97
C ASP A 270 -20.77 10.45 4.96
N THR A 271 -19.43 10.45 5.07
CA THR A 271 -18.53 11.14 4.14
C THR A 271 -17.74 10.13 3.31
N ARG A 272 -17.91 10.18 2.01
CA ARG A 272 -17.12 9.34 1.09
C ARG A 272 -16.20 10.22 0.26
N VAL A 273 -14.95 9.85 0.17
CA VAL A 273 -14.01 10.46 -0.76
C VAL A 273 -14.53 10.25 -2.19
N GLY A 274 -14.54 11.31 -2.99
CA GLY A 274 -15.15 11.33 -4.32
C GLY A 274 -16.62 11.79 -4.32
N ASP A 275 -17.23 12.09 -3.16
CA ASP A 275 -18.56 12.67 -3.12
C ASP A 275 -18.53 14.15 -3.49
N THR A 276 -19.66 14.62 -4.01
CA THR A 276 -19.88 16.04 -4.33
C THR A 276 -20.60 16.72 -3.20
N ILE A 277 -20.05 17.85 -2.74
CA ILE A 277 -20.69 18.75 -1.78
C ILE A 277 -21.42 19.86 -2.54
N THR A 278 -22.66 20.13 -2.12
CA THR A 278 -23.46 21.25 -2.58
C THR A 278 -24.16 21.94 -1.41
N LEU A 279 -24.74 23.13 -1.61
CA LEU A 279 -25.59 23.78 -0.60
C LEU A 279 -26.95 23.10 -0.52
N ALA A 280 -27.45 22.87 0.68
CA ALA A 280 -28.75 22.23 0.87
C ALA A 280 -29.92 23.11 0.37
N GLU A 281 -29.77 24.43 0.45
CA GLU A 281 -30.77 25.42 0.03
C GLU A 281 -30.82 25.63 -1.49
N ALA A 282 -29.66 25.47 -2.17
CA ALA A 282 -29.51 25.65 -3.61
C ALA A 282 -28.65 24.54 -4.20
N PRO A 283 -29.16 23.28 -4.24
CA PRO A 283 -28.32 22.15 -4.66
C PRO A 283 -28.04 22.21 -6.17
N THR A 284 -26.80 21.82 -6.54
CA THR A 284 -26.46 21.59 -7.94
C THR A 284 -27.23 20.40 -8.51
N ALA A 285 -27.51 20.44 -9.81
CA ALA A 285 -28.29 19.38 -10.48
C ALA A 285 -27.45 18.12 -10.75
N GLU A 286 -26.13 18.27 -10.96
CA GLU A 286 -25.24 17.20 -11.37
C GLU A 286 -24.06 17.06 -10.41
N ALA A 287 -23.81 15.82 -9.98
CA ALA A 287 -22.63 15.49 -9.21
C ALA A 287 -21.37 15.51 -10.10
N LEU A 288 -20.23 15.79 -9.50
CA LEU A 288 -18.92 15.60 -10.15
C LEU A 288 -18.67 14.10 -10.35
N PRO A 289 -17.85 13.72 -11.34
CA PRO A 289 -17.40 12.35 -11.46
C PRO A 289 -16.72 11.93 -10.16
N GLY A 290 -17.25 10.90 -9.52
CA GLY A 290 -16.65 10.34 -8.31
C GLY A 290 -15.49 9.41 -8.65
N PHE A 291 -14.78 8.98 -7.60
CA PHE A 291 -13.71 8.00 -7.76
C PHE A 291 -14.27 6.57 -7.86
N ARG A 292 -13.55 5.71 -8.59
CA ARG A 292 -13.86 4.28 -8.59
C ARG A 292 -13.61 3.72 -7.19
N GLN A 293 -14.48 2.82 -6.74
CA GLN A 293 -14.22 2.09 -5.50
C GLN A 293 -12.99 1.20 -5.72
N VAL A 294 -12.06 1.28 -4.80
CA VAL A 294 -10.87 0.44 -4.82
C VAL A 294 -11.24 -0.92 -4.27
N THR A 295 -10.88 -1.96 -5.00
CA THR A 295 -11.05 -3.34 -4.55
C THR A 295 -9.72 -3.80 -3.91
N PRO A 296 -9.73 -4.27 -2.67
CA PRO A 296 -8.54 -4.85 -2.06
C PRO A 296 -8.02 -6.01 -2.90
N MET A 297 -6.70 -6.10 -3.02
CA MET A 297 -6.02 -7.15 -3.76
C MET A 297 -5.36 -8.19 -2.85
N VAL A 298 -4.95 -7.77 -1.65
CA VAL A 298 -4.24 -8.59 -0.68
C VAL A 298 -5.07 -8.72 0.58
N PHE A 299 -5.17 -9.93 1.11
CA PHE A 299 -5.98 -10.24 2.28
C PHE A 299 -5.18 -11.00 3.32
N CYS A 300 -5.25 -10.59 4.58
CA CYS A 300 -4.72 -11.38 5.69
C CYS A 300 -5.63 -11.30 6.92
N GLY A 301 -5.51 -12.28 7.81
CA GLY A 301 -6.12 -12.22 9.13
C GLY A 301 -5.21 -11.46 10.11
N ILE A 302 -5.77 -10.53 10.88
CA ILE A 302 -5.09 -9.83 11.96
C ILE A 302 -5.74 -10.22 13.28
N TYR A 303 -4.94 -10.72 14.20
CA TYR A 303 -5.38 -11.22 15.51
C TYR A 303 -4.58 -10.56 16.61
N PRO A 304 -5.20 -10.18 17.73
CA PRO A 304 -4.44 -9.72 18.91
C PRO A 304 -3.71 -10.93 19.52
N ALA A 305 -2.48 -10.70 20.01
CA ALA A 305 -1.72 -11.75 20.70
C ALA A 305 -2.39 -12.17 22.02
N ASP A 306 -3.03 -11.22 22.73
CA ASP A 306 -3.96 -11.50 23.84
C ASP A 306 -5.41 -11.32 23.36
N GLY A 307 -6.21 -12.37 23.48
CA GLY A 307 -7.63 -12.32 23.09
C GLY A 307 -8.47 -11.28 23.85
N ALA A 308 -7.96 -10.73 24.96
CA ALA A 308 -8.60 -9.64 25.70
C ALA A 308 -8.58 -8.33 24.92
N ASP A 309 -7.60 -8.13 24.02
CA ASP A 309 -7.39 -6.90 23.24
C ASP A 309 -8.26 -6.86 21.95
N TYR A 310 -9.11 -7.87 21.71
CA TYR A 310 -9.99 -7.89 20.54
C TYR A 310 -10.88 -6.63 20.40
N PRO A 311 -11.51 -6.08 21.46
CA PRO A 311 -12.27 -4.84 21.36
C PRO A 311 -11.38 -3.65 20.97
N ASP A 312 -10.16 -3.58 21.51
CA ASP A 312 -9.22 -2.48 21.23
C ASP A 312 -8.72 -2.55 19.78
N LEU A 313 -8.45 -3.76 19.26
CA LEU A 313 -8.14 -3.97 17.85
C LEU A 313 -9.29 -3.53 16.93
N LYS A 314 -10.54 -3.84 17.30
CA LYS A 314 -11.71 -3.38 16.55
C LYS A 314 -11.78 -1.86 16.47
N ASP A 315 -11.66 -1.19 17.63
CA ASP A 315 -11.72 0.26 17.71
C ASP A 315 -10.56 0.93 16.93
N ALA A 316 -9.37 0.31 16.96
CA ALA A 316 -8.21 0.78 16.21
C ALA A 316 -8.43 0.66 14.70
N LEU A 317 -8.92 -0.50 14.21
CA LEU A 317 -9.26 -0.71 12.80
C LEU A 317 -10.35 0.25 12.32
N GLU A 318 -11.41 0.47 13.11
CA GLU A 318 -12.44 1.47 12.82
C GLU A 318 -11.84 2.87 12.69
N LYS A 319 -10.94 3.28 13.59
CA LYS A 319 -10.26 4.59 13.51
C LYS A 319 -9.34 4.70 12.29
N LEU A 320 -8.56 3.66 11.98
CA LEU A 320 -7.70 3.67 10.79
C LEU A 320 -8.52 3.76 9.50
N GLN A 321 -9.63 3.01 9.40
CA GLN A 321 -10.53 3.05 8.24
C GLN A 321 -11.13 4.45 7.99
N LEU A 322 -11.23 5.29 9.05
CA LEU A 322 -11.66 6.68 8.91
C LEU A 322 -10.67 7.51 8.08
N ASN A 323 -9.38 7.22 8.23
CA ASN A 323 -8.30 7.93 7.56
C ASN A 323 -7.79 7.20 6.30
N ASP A 324 -8.23 5.96 6.09
CA ASP A 324 -7.82 5.12 4.98
C ASP A 324 -9.02 4.37 4.39
N ALA A 325 -9.59 4.95 3.35
CA ALA A 325 -10.78 4.40 2.69
C ALA A 325 -10.52 3.08 1.92
N ALA A 326 -9.26 2.72 1.72
CA ALA A 326 -8.85 1.48 1.05
C ALA A 326 -8.80 0.28 2.00
N LEU A 327 -8.71 0.51 3.31
CA LEU A 327 -8.75 -0.55 4.31
C LEU A 327 -10.16 -1.12 4.44
N SER A 328 -10.30 -2.41 4.21
CA SER A 328 -11.53 -3.16 4.52
C SER A 328 -11.27 -4.22 5.59
N PHE A 329 -12.23 -4.47 6.46
CA PHE A 329 -12.08 -5.52 7.46
C PHE A 329 -13.44 -6.13 7.84
N GLU A 330 -13.43 -7.42 8.14
CA GLU A 330 -14.57 -8.20 8.59
C GLU A 330 -14.18 -9.08 9.78
N PRO A 331 -15.09 -9.33 10.75
CA PRO A 331 -14.80 -10.24 11.85
C PRO A 331 -14.44 -11.63 11.35
N GLU A 332 -13.36 -12.21 11.88
CA GLU A 332 -12.90 -13.56 11.58
C GLU A 332 -12.65 -14.33 12.88
N THR A 333 -12.79 -15.64 12.83
CA THR A 333 -12.48 -16.53 13.95
C THR A 333 -11.57 -17.65 13.48
N SER A 334 -10.42 -17.80 14.13
CA SER A 334 -9.50 -18.91 13.94
C SER A 334 -9.57 -19.86 15.12
N ALA A 335 -9.55 -21.17 14.83
CA ALA A 335 -9.47 -22.18 15.89
C ALA A 335 -8.15 -22.11 16.68
N ALA A 336 -7.08 -21.63 16.04
CA ALA A 336 -5.75 -21.49 16.64
C ALA A 336 -5.53 -20.16 17.36
N LEU A 337 -6.06 -19.05 16.82
CA LEU A 337 -5.77 -17.68 17.26
C LEU A 337 -6.94 -16.99 17.97
N GLY A 338 -8.15 -17.57 17.92
CA GLY A 338 -9.35 -16.98 18.50
C GLY A 338 -10.03 -15.95 17.60
N PHE A 339 -10.52 -14.85 18.19
CA PHE A 339 -11.22 -13.79 17.47
C PHE A 339 -10.23 -12.77 16.90
N GLY A 340 -10.45 -12.36 15.65
CA GLY A 340 -9.67 -11.37 14.93
C GLY A 340 -10.47 -10.77 13.78
N PHE A 341 -9.76 -10.23 12.81
CA PHE A 341 -10.37 -9.62 11.63
C PHE A 341 -9.67 -10.07 10.36
N ARG A 342 -10.46 -10.40 9.34
CA ARG A 342 -9.99 -10.55 7.97
C ARG A 342 -9.91 -9.16 7.36
N CYS A 343 -8.71 -8.73 7.00
CA CYS A 343 -8.44 -7.40 6.45
C CYS A 343 -8.05 -7.49 4.99
N GLY A 344 -8.51 -6.52 4.21
CA GLY A 344 -8.17 -6.36 2.79
C GLY A 344 -7.37 -5.07 2.57
N PHE A 345 -6.34 -5.16 1.74
CA PHE A 345 -5.34 -4.13 1.47
C PHE A 345 -5.11 -3.95 -0.03
N LEU A 346 -4.57 -2.81 -0.43
CA LEU A 346 -4.21 -2.52 -1.82
C LEU A 346 -3.04 -3.39 -2.30
N GLY A 347 -2.04 -3.57 -1.44
CA GLY A 347 -0.83 -4.35 -1.70
C GLY A 347 -0.13 -4.71 -0.40
N LEU A 348 1.07 -5.28 -0.52
CA LEU A 348 1.85 -5.71 0.64
C LEU A 348 2.35 -4.54 1.49
N LEU A 349 2.86 -3.49 0.85
CA LEU A 349 3.34 -2.29 1.56
C LEU A 349 2.21 -1.63 2.35
N HIS A 350 1.02 -1.54 1.76
CA HIS A 350 -0.16 -1.04 2.47
C HIS A 350 -0.48 -1.90 3.70
N MET A 351 -0.44 -3.23 3.59
CA MET A 351 -0.64 -4.15 4.72
C MET A 351 0.40 -3.94 5.83
N GLU A 352 1.68 -3.83 5.48
CA GLU A 352 2.75 -3.60 6.44
C GLU A 352 2.57 -2.28 7.20
N ILE A 353 2.23 -1.21 6.48
CA ILE A 353 2.01 0.10 7.07
C ILE A 353 0.83 0.07 8.04
N ILE A 354 -0.30 -0.52 7.66
CA ILE A 354 -1.47 -0.63 8.54
C ILE A 354 -1.14 -1.46 9.78
N THR A 355 -0.44 -2.59 9.61
CA THR A 355 -0.03 -3.43 10.76
C THR A 355 0.89 -2.66 11.71
N GLU A 356 1.90 -1.98 11.18
CA GLU A 356 2.85 -1.21 11.97
C GLU A 356 2.20 0.00 12.66
N ARG A 357 1.21 0.64 12.02
CA ARG A 357 0.39 1.69 12.66
C ARG A 357 -0.47 1.15 13.80
N LEU A 358 -1.09 -0.03 13.64
CA LEU A 358 -1.83 -0.68 14.70
C LEU A 358 -0.93 -0.97 15.92
N GLU A 359 0.29 -1.43 15.68
CA GLU A 359 1.25 -1.72 16.74
C GLU A 359 1.76 -0.44 17.43
N ARG A 360 2.14 0.60 16.67
CA ARG A 360 2.77 1.81 17.21
C ARG A 360 1.77 2.85 17.74
N GLU A 361 0.69 3.13 16.99
CA GLU A 361 -0.27 4.18 17.36
C GLU A 361 -1.28 3.71 18.43
N PHE A 362 -1.56 2.39 18.47
CA PHE A 362 -2.56 1.82 19.38
C PHE A 362 -2.00 0.85 20.40
N ASP A 363 -0.66 0.65 20.43
CA ASP A 363 0.05 -0.23 21.40
C ASP A 363 -0.51 -1.66 21.41
N LEU A 364 -0.80 -2.22 20.23
CA LEU A 364 -1.35 -3.55 20.06
C LEU A 364 -0.24 -4.54 19.70
N ASP A 365 -0.21 -5.70 20.35
CA ASP A 365 0.63 -6.83 19.96
C ASP A 365 -0.18 -7.76 19.03
N LEU A 366 0.27 -7.90 17.76
CA LEU A 366 -0.52 -8.50 16.70
C LEU A 366 0.11 -9.76 16.13
N ILE A 367 -0.75 -10.68 15.70
CA ILE A 367 -0.39 -11.85 14.89
C ILE A 367 -1.07 -11.71 13.55
N THR A 368 -0.28 -11.61 12.48
CA THR A 368 -0.77 -11.60 11.11
C THR A 368 -0.67 -12.98 10.48
N THR A 369 -1.71 -13.40 9.77
CA THR A 369 -1.66 -14.63 8.96
C THR A 369 -0.95 -14.37 7.65
N THR A 370 -0.59 -15.44 6.93
CA THR A 370 0.01 -15.34 5.61
C THR A 370 -0.90 -14.53 4.66
N PRO A 371 -0.41 -13.45 4.04
CA PRO A 371 -1.19 -12.72 3.04
C PRO A 371 -1.57 -13.63 1.88
N GLY A 372 -2.73 -13.41 1.31
CA GLY A 372 -3.25 -14.14 0.17
C GLY A 372 -4.02 -13.22 -0.76
N VAL A 373 -4.45 -13.76 -1.88
CA VAL A 373 -5.29 -13.08 -2.85
C VAL A 373 -6.68 -13.70 -2.87
N GLN A 374 -7.61 -13.09 -3.57
CA GLN A 374 -8.91 -13.71 -3.83
C GLN A 374 -8.77 -14.81 -4.89
N TYR A 375 -9.61 -15.83 -4.78
CA TYR A 375 -9.73 -16.89 -5.76
C TYR A 375 -11.18 -17.04 -6.18
N ARG A 376 -11.42 -17.25 -7.47
CA ARG A 376 -12.77 -17.47 -8.00
C ARG A 376 -12.96 -18.95 -8.31
N LEU A 377 -13.91 -19.56 -7.63
CA LEU A 377 -14.21 -20.98 -7.76
C LEU A 377 -15.59 -21.16 -8.40
N THR A 378 -15.64 -21.94 -9.48
CA THR A 378 -16.90 -22.41 -10.04
C THR A 378 -17.15 -23.82 -9.54
N LEU A 379 -18.25 -24.01 -8.83
CA LEU A 379 -18.63 -25.31 -8.29
C LEU A 379 -19.30 -26.19 -9.35
N THR A 380 -19.41 -27.49 -9.08
CA THR A 380 -20.03 -28.49 -9.98
C THR A 380 -21.53 -28.26 -10.19
N ASP A 381 -22.18 -27.51 -9.31
CA ASP A 381 -23.58 -27.07 -9.46
C ASP A 381 -23.74 -25.77 -10.27
N GLY A 382 -22.63 -25.18 -10.74
CA GLY A 382 -22.59 -23.94 -11.50
C GLY A 382 -22.54 -22.67 -10.65
N THR A 383 -22.53 -22.77 -9.33
CA THR A 383 -22.36 -21.62 -8.44
C THR A 383 -20.95 -21.07 -8.54
N VAL A 384 -20.80 -19.74 -8.59
CA VAL A 384 -19.51 -19.05 -8.56
C VAL A 384 -19.30 -18.43 -7.18
N GLU A 385 -18.25 -18.82 -6.51
CA GLU A 385 -17.83 -18.30 -5.21
C GLU A 385 -16.49 -17.57 -5.36
N VAL A 386 -16.37 -16.39 -4.75
CA VAL A 386 -15.08 -15.70 -4.60
C VAL A 386 -14.66 -15.81 -3.15
N ILE A 387 -13.50 -16.38 -2.93
CA ILE A 387 -12.96 -16.63 -1.59
C ILE A 387 -11.60 -15.94 -1.43
N ASP A 388 -11.34 -15.38 -0.28
CA ASP A 388 -10.04 -14.81 0.12
C ASP A 388 -9.44 -15.56 1.33
N ASN A 389 -10.27 -16.39 1.99
CA ASN A 389 -9.88 -17.16 3.17
C ASN A 389 -9.70 -18.64 2.81
N PRO A 390 -8.52 -19.24 3.04
CA PRO A 390 -8.29 -20.67 2.81
C PRO A 390 -9.26 -21.59 3.59
N SER A 391 -9.81 -21.13 4.72
CA SER A 391 -10.78 -21.90 5.49
C SER A 391 -12.12 -22.06 4.76
N ALA A 392 -12.45 -21.15 3.85
CA ALA A 392 -13.64 -21.23 3.00
C ALA A 392 -13.47 -22.11 1.75
N TYR A 393 -12.27 -22.69 1.53
CA TYR A 393 -12.00 -23.52 0.35
C TYR A 393 -12.85 -24.80 0.38
N PRO A 394 -13.72 -25.05 -0.63
CA PRO A 394 -14.61 -26.19 -0.65
C PRO A 394 -13.86 -27.52 -0.81
N ASP A 395 -14.59 -28.65 -0.62
CA ASP A 395 -14.07 -29.96 -1.00
C ASP A 395 -13.66 -29.95 -2.49
N PRO A 396 -12.43 -30.38 -2.83
CA PRO A 396 -11.96 -30.41 -4.23
C PRO A 396 -12.90 -31.13 -5.19
N ALA A 397 -13.65 -32.14 -4.74
CA ALA A 397 -14.64 -32.86 -5.56
C ALA A 397 -15.82 -31.98 -6.00
N ARG A 398 -16.07 -30.86 -5.33
CA ARG A 398 -17.13 -29.90 -5.66
C ARG A 398 -16.68 -28.80 -6.58
N ILE A 399 -15.38 -28.65 -6.85
CA ILE A 399 -14.82 -27.59 -7.68
C ILE A 399 -14.76 -28.08 -9.12
N ALA A 400 -15.46 -27.38 -10.01
CA ALA A 400 -15.41 -27.63 -11.46
C ALA A 400 -14.28 -26.82 -12.12
N LYS A 401 -14.03 -25.57 -11.65
CA LYS A 401 -13.00 -24.67 -12.16
C LYS A 401 -12.48 -23.78 -11.03
N ALA A 402 -11.17 -23.64 -10.94
CA ALA A 402 -10.53 -22.70 -10.04
C ALA A 402 -9.78 -21.64 -10.87
N GLU A 403 -9.88 -20.39 -10.47
CA GLU A 403 -9.25 -19.24 -11.13
C GLU A 403 -8.54 -18.38 -10.09
N GLU A 404 -7.37 -17.88 -10.46
CA GLU A 404 -6.60 -16.92 -9.68
C GLU A 404 -6.44 -15.60 -10.44
N PRO A 405 -6.22 -14.47 -9.72
CA PRO A 405 -6.00 -13.18 -10.34
C PRO A 405 -4.63 -13.12 -10.99
N PHE A 406 -4.58 -12.55 -12.20
CA PHE A 406 -3.37 -12.25 -12.92
C PHE A 406 -3.19 -10.75 -13.06
N VAL A 407 -1.95 -10.34 -13.15
CA VAL A 407 -1.54 -8.97 -13.41
C VAL A 407 -0.68 -8.88 -14.64
N ASP A 408 -0.78 -7.76 -15.30
CA ASP A 408 0.06 -7.28 -16.38
C ASP A 408 1.20 -6.49 -15.75
N ALA A 409 2.42 -7.04 -15.79
CA ALA A 409 3.59 -6.50 -15.11
C ALA A 409 4.63 -6.00 -16.12
N HIS A 410 5.03 -4.74 -15.99
CA HIS A 410 6.11 -4.11 -16.74
C HIS A 410 7.34 -3.94 -15.87
N ILE A 411 8.47 -4.50 -16.29
CA ILE A 411 9.73 -4.44 -15.56
C ILE A 411 10.76 -3.70 -16.41
N TYR A 412 11.10 -2.50 -15.97
CA TYR A 412 12.08 -1.64 -16.63
C TYR A 412 13.47 -1.92 -16.08
N THR A 413 14.42 -2.29 -16.93
CA THR A 413 15.73 -2.73 -16.47
C THR A 413 16.83 -2.46 -17.49
N PRO A 414 18.07 -2.20 -17.04
CA PRO A 414 19.23 -2.24 -17.94
C PRO A 414 19.45 -3.64 -18.54
N ASN A 415 20.00 -3.69 -19.77
CA ASN A 415 20.26 -4.93 -20.51
C ASN A 415 21.02 -6.00 -19.72
N ASP A 416 21.92 -5.59 -18.83
CA ASP A 416 22.77 -6.50 -18.03
C ASP A 416 21.97 -7.37 -17.06
N TYR A 417 20.76 -6.94 -16.68
CA TYR A 417 19.92 -7.62 -15.68
C TYR A 417 18.72 -8.37 -16.28
N VAL A 418 18.54 -8.32 -17.60
CA VAL A 418 17.41 -9.00 -18.29
C VAL A 418 17.38 -10.50 -17.95
N GLY A 419 18.50 -11.21 -18.07
CA GLY A 419 18.56 -12.65 -17.78
C GLY A 419 18.12 -13.01 -16.34
N PRO A 420 18.76 -12.43 -15.29
CA PRO A 420 18.34 -12.67 -13.90
C PRO A 420 16.89 -12.33 -13.58
N LEU A 421 16.31 -11.31 -14.24
CA LEU A 421 14.92 -10.92 -14.04
C LEU A 421 13.94 -11.84 -14.77
N MET A 422 14.30 -12.28 -15.99
CA MET A 422 13.53 -13.30 -16.70
C MET A 422 13.45 -14.61 -15.92
N ASP A 423 14.58 -15.05 -15.32
CA ASP A 423 14.62 -16.22 -14.44
C ASP A 423 13.71 -16.05 -13.22
N LEU A 424 13.69 -14.86 -12.62
CA LEU A 424 12.77 -14.54 -11.52
C LEU A 424 11.32 -14.67 -11.95
N CYS A 425 10.93 -14.02 -13.03
CA CYS A 425 9.56 -14.07 -13.54
C CYS A 425 9.12 -15.50 -13.87
N GLN A 426 10.00 -16.32 -14.46
CA GLN A 426 9.71 -17.72 -14.73
C GLN A 426 9.51 -18.53 -13.44
N GLN A 427 10.32 -18.30 -12.41
CA GLN A 427 10.13 -18.92 -11.08
C GLN A 427 8.79 -18.54 -10.44
N LYS A 428 8.30 -17.33 -10.71
CA LYS A 428 7.02 -16.79 -10.26
C LYS A 428 5.86 -17.10 -11.23
N ARG A 429 6.03 -18.09 -12.11
CA ARG A 429 5.01 -18.53 -13.09
C ARG A 429 4.62 -17.46 -14.11
N GLY A 430 5.45 -16.46 -14.30
CA GLY A 430 5.23 -15.40 -15.28
C GLY A 430 5.36 -15.91 -16.72
N THR A 431 4.49 -15.42 -17.59
CA THR A 431 4.53 -15.62 -19.03
C THR A 431 5.00 -14.34 -19.69
N LEU A 432 6.11 -14.40 -20.42
CA LEU A 432 6.61 -13.26 -21.20
C LEU A 432 5.66 -12.95 -22.34
N ILE A 433 5.14 -11.74 -22.41
CA ILE A 433 4.27 -11.24 -23.46
C ILE A 433 5.08 -10.50 -24.52
N ALA A 434 5.94 -9.56 -24.09
CA ALA A 434 6.79 -8.78 -24.97
C ALA A 434 8.10 -8.41 -24.27
N MET A 435 9.08 -8.03 -25.07
CA MET A 435 10.34 -7.46 -24.59
C MET A 435 10.67 -6.32 -25.56
N ASP A 436 10.49 -5.09 -25.07
CA ASP A 436 10.64 -3.89 -25.87
C ASP A 436 11.86 -3.11 -25.42
N TYR A 437 12.71 -2.74 -26.38
CA TYR A 437 13.89 -1.92 -26.11
C TYR A 437 13.48 -0.45 -26.10
N LEU A 438 13.58 0.19 -24.94
CA LEU A 438 13.31 1.61 -24.80
C LEU A 438 14.42 2.45 -25.45
N ASP A 439 15.67 1.99 -25.26
CA ASP A 439 16.89 2.56 -25.88
C ASP A 439 17.95 1.46 -26.04
N GLU A 440 19.20 1.85 -26.36
CA GLU A 440 20.32 0.92 -26.52
C GLU A 440 20.72 0.19 -25.22
N THR A 441 20.31 0.71 -24.05
CA THR A 441 20.76 0.25 -22.74
C THR A 441 19.65 -0.33 -21.87
N ARG A 442 18.37 -0.02 -22.14
CA ARG A 442 17.21 -0.33 -21.28
C ARG A 442 16.13 -1.09 -22.01
N VAL A 443 15.49 -1.98 -21.29
CA VAL A 443 14.45 -2.90 -21.78
C VAL A 443 13.23 -2.83 -20.85
N ASP A 444 12.05 -2.84 -21.44
CA ASP A 444 10.78 -3.17 -20.80
C ASP A 444 10.49 -4.66 -21.00
N LEU A 445 10.40 -5.39 -19.90
CA LEU A 445 9.98 -6.78 -19.87
C LEU A 445 8.50 -6.84 -19.48
N HIS A 446 7.65 -7.11 -20.43
CA HIS A 446 6.21 -7.22 -20.24
C HIS A 446 5.82 -8.67 -19.94
N TYR A 447 5.32 -8.91 -18.73
CA TYR A 447 4.95 -10.22 -18.22
C TYR A 447 3.52 -10.26 -17.73
N GLN A 448 2.87 -11.39 -17.94
CA GLN A 448 1.62 -11.77 -17.30
C GLN A 448 1.95 -12.73 -16.15
N ILE A 449 1.64 -12.32 -14.89
CA ILE A 449 2.07 -13.04 -13.68
C ILE A 449 0.87 -13.23 -12.74
N PRO A 450 0.73 -14.41 -12.07
CA PRO A 450 -0.26 -14.56 -11.01
C PRO A 450 0.00 -13.60 -9.85
N LEU A 451 -1.01 -12.82 -9.43
CA LEU A 451 -0.89 -11.85 -8.35
C LEU A 451 -0.36 -12.49 -7.06
N GLY A 452 -0.82 -13.71 -6.73
CA GLY A 452 -0.39 -14.43 -5.53
C GLY A 452 1.10 -14.78 -5.49
N GLU A 453 1.81 -14.75 -6.61
CA GLU A 453 3.26 -15.01 -6.67
C GLU A 453 4.10 -13.73 -6.50
N ILE A 454 3.52 -12.54 -6.71
CA ILE A 454 4.21 -11.26 -6.56
C ILE A 454 3.90 -10.52 -5.25
N VAL A 455 2.85 -10.92 -4.53
CA VAL A 455 2.46 -10.32 -3.25
C VAL A 455 3.56 -10.41 -2.20
N TYR A 456 4.42 -11.45 -2.27
CA TYR A 456 5.57 -11.59 -1.39
C TYR A 456 6.80 -11.00 -2.07
N ASP A 457 7.86 -10.82 -1.47
CA ASP A 457 9.27 -10.59 -1.85
C ASP A 457 9.62 -10.16 -3.31
N PHE A 458 8.66 -10.05 -4.24
CA PHE A 458 8.95 -9.81 -5.66
C PHE A 458 9.64 -8.46 -5.90
N PHE A 459 9.21 -7.40 -5.21
CA PHE A 459 9.86 -6.09 -5.27
C PHE A 459 11.32 -6.17 -4.80
N ASP A 460 11.54 -6.78 -3.64
CA ASP A 460 12.87 -6.95 -3.06
C ASP A 460 13.75 -7.84 -3.93
N ALA A 461 13.17 -8.89 -4.51
CA ALA A 461 13.87 -9.79 -5.42
C ALA A 461 14.28 -9.07 -6.72
N ILE A 462 13.43 -8.21 -7.29
CA ILE A 462 13.75 -7.36 -8.45
C ILE A 462 14.92 -6.44 -8.09
N LYS A 463 14.81 -5.69 -6.99
CA LYS A 463 15.84 -4.74 -6.53
C LYS A 463 17.18 -5.46 -6.25
N SER A 464 17.14 -6.59 -5.57
CA SER A 464 18.34 -7.38 -5.26
C SER A 464 19.04 -7.91 -6.52
N ARG A 465 18.28 -8.50 -7.46
CA ARG A 465 18.84 -9.08 -8.69
C ARG A 465 19.33 -8.04 -9.69
N SER A 466 18.78 -6.83 -9.64
CA SER A 466 19.17 -5.70 -10.48
C SER A 466 20.11 -4.71 -9.79
N ARG A 467 20.56 -4.97 -8.57
CA ARG A 467 21.33 -4.03 -7.74
C ARG A 467 20.64 -2.66 -7.57
N GLY A 468 19.32 -2.65 -7.53
CA GLY A 468 18.51 -1.44 -7.39
C GLY A 468 18.18 -0.73 -8.70
N TYR A 469 18.68 -1.20 -9.85
CA TYR A 469 18.48 -0.52 -11.15
C TYR A 469 17.17 -0.86 -11.86
N ALA A 470 16.48 -1.90 -11.46
CA ALA A 470 15.20 -2.23 -12.06
C ALA A 470 14.03 -1.70 -11.23
N SER A 471 13.01 -1.24 -11.93
CA SER A 471 11.72 -0.87 -11.38
C SER A 471 10.62 -1.71 -12.03
N TYR A 472 9.47 -1.85 -11.36
CA TYR A 472 8.33 -2.50 -11.94
C TYR A 472 7.03 -1.82 -11.54
N ASP A 473 6.04 -1.97 -12.41
CA ASP A 473 4.65 -1.60 -12.17
C ASP A 473 3.75 -2.74 -12.63
N TYR A 474 2.52 -2.80 -12.11
CA TYR A 474 1.59 -3.82 -12.52
C TYR A 474 0.15 -3.30 -12.49
N ALA A 475 -0.67 -3.83 -13.41
CA ALA A 475 -2.08 -3.55 -13.49
C ALA A 475 -2.89 -4.85 -13.40
N TRP A 476 -4.12 -4.77 -12.89
CA TRP A 476 -5.05 -5.89 -12.90
C TRP A 476 -5.37 -6.30 -14.34
N GLU A 477 -5.12 -7.58 -14.68
CA GLU A 477 -5.42 -8.11 -16.01
C GLU A 477 -6.72 -8.93 -16.03
N GLY A 478 -6.90 -9.81 -15.03
CA GLY A 478 -8.13 -10.61 -14.97
C GLY A 478 -7.98 -11.92 -14.19
N TRP A 479 -8.96 -12.79 -14.42
CA TRP A 479 -9.03 -14.12 -13.79
C TRP A 479 -8.58 -15.19 -14.77
N HIS A 480 -7.57 -15.98 -14.41
CA HIS A 480 -7.08 -17.10 -15.20
C HIS A 480 -7.28 -18.43 -14.48
N GLN A 481 -7.63 -19.46 -15.24
CA GLN A 481 -7.78 -20.81 -14.72
C GLN A 481 -6.42 -21.36 -14.30
N SER A 482 -6.37 -21.92 -13.07
CA SER A 482 -5.16 -22.53 -12.51
C SER A 482 -5.51 -23.76 -11.68
N GLU A 483 -4.56 -24.68 -11.60
CA GLU A 483 -4.67 -25.86 -10.73
C GLU A 483 -4.31 -25.49 -9.29
N LEU A 484 -5.32 -25.09 -8.52
CA LEU A 484 -5.17 -24.61 -7.16
C LEU A 484 -5.52 -25.71 -6.16
N VAL A 485 -4.75 -25.77 -5.07
CA VAL A 485 -4.99 -26.69 -3.96
C VAL A 485 -4.86 -25.97 -2.63
N LYS A 486 -5.65 -26.41 -1.65
CA LYS A 486 -5.49 -25.98 -0.27
C LYS A 486 -4.35 -26.76 0.39
N LEU A 487 -3.37 -26.04 0.91
CA LEU A 487 -2.24 -26.56 1.68
C LEU A 487 -2.50 -26.30 3.16
N ASP A 488 -2.76 -27.37 3.92
CA ASP A 488 -2.99 -27.32 5.35
C ASP A 488 -1.73 -27.72 6.13
N PHE A 489 -1.51 -27.07 7.28
CA PHE A 489 -0.44 -27.43 8.20
C PHE A 489 -1.00 -28.03 9.48
N LEU A 490 -0.43 -29.17 9.88
CA LEU A 490 -0.84 -29.88 11.08
C LEU A 490 0.30 -29.90 12.10
N LEU A 491 -0.02 -29.48 13.32
CA LEU A 491 0.86 -29.59 14.47
C LEU A 491 0.31 -30.63 15.43
N ASN A 492 1.11 -31.63 15.73
CA ASN A 492 0.70 -32.76 16.58
C ASN A 492 -0.57 -33.48 16.09
N GLY A 493 -0.92 -33.35 14.80
CA GLY A 493 -2.09 -33.94 14.16
C GLY A 493 -3.33 -33.05 14.11
N GLU A 494 -3.26 -31.82 14.64
CA GLU A 494 -4.33 -30.83 14.58
C GLU A 494 -4.01 -29.77 13.52
N ILE A 495 -4.99 -29.42 12.71
CA ILE A 495 -4.84 -28.38 11.66
C ILE A 495 -4.72 -27.02 12.34
N VAL A 496 -3.74 -26.24 11.88
CA VAL A 496 -3.57 -24.83 12.23
C VAL A 496 -4.10 -24.01 11.07
N ASP A 497 -5.35 -23.60 11.15
CA ASP A 497 -6.07 -22.86 10.10
C ASP A 497 -5.38 -21.55 9.70
N ALA A 498 -4.80 -20.86 10.67
CA ALA A 498 -4.06 -19.62 10.45
C ALA A 498 -2.80 -19.76 9.57
N LEU A 499 -2.28 -20.99 9.38
CA LEU A 499 -1.17 -21.28 8.49
C LEU A 499 -1.63 -21.87 7.15
N SER A 500 -2.91 -22.19 6.99
CA SER A 500 -3.45 -22.74 5.74
C SER A 500 -3.38 -21.71 4.62
N MET A 501 -3.07 -22.16 3.41
CA MET A 501 -2.98 -21.30 2.22
C MET A 501 -3.49 -22.03 0.98
N ILE A 502 -3.87 -21.24 -0.04
CA ILE A 502 -4.20 -21.75 -1.37
C ILE A 502 -2.96 -21.54 -2.24
N VAL A 503 -2.52 -22.59 -2.92
CA VAL A 503 -1.29 -22.58 -3.71
C VAL A 503 -1.51 -23.33 -5.03
N PHE A 504 -0.66 -23.02 -6.02
CA PHE A 504 -0.59 -23.79 -7.25
C PHE A 504 -0.11 -25.24 -6.94
N ALA A 505 -0.76 -26.24 -7.55
CA ALA A 505 -0.59 -27.64 -7.19
C ALA A 505 0.87 -28.11 -7.24
N ASP A 506 1.60 -27.74 -8.31
CA ASP A 506 3.00 -28.16 -8.49
C ASP A 506 3.93 -27.57 -7.42
N ASN A 507 3.61 -26.37 -6.90
CA ASN A 507 4.40 -25.67 -5.89
C ASN A 507 4.10 -26.16 -4.46
N ALA A 508 2.99 -26.91 -4.26
CA ALA A 508 2.51 -27.31 -2.94
C ALA A 508 3.55 -28.08 -2.12
N TYR A 509 4.27 -29.02 -2.73
CA TYR A 509 5.30 -29.80 -2.05
C TYR A 509 6.49 -28.96 -1.60
N ALA A 510 7.03 -28.16 -2.50
CA ALA A 510 8.20 -27.32 -2.22
C ALA A 510 7.89 -26.30 -1.12
N LYS A 511 6.75 -25.59 -1.25
CA LYS A 511 6.27 -24.60 -0.27
C LYS A 511 5.95 -25.25 1.09
N GLY A 512 5.23 -26.37 1.08
CA GLY A 512 4.89 -27.12 2.29
C GLY A 512 6.13 -27.63 3.06
N ARG A 513 7.14 -28.15 2.34
CA ARG A 513 8.40 -28.60 2.95
C ARG A 513 9.15 -27.44 3.59
N ARG A 514 9.34 -26.33 2.87
CA ARG A 514 10.08 -25.15 3.33
C ARG A 514 9.42 -24.55 4.60
N ILE A 515 8.09 -24.42 4.63
CA ILE A 515 7.35 -23.95 5.80
C ILE A 515 7.51 -24.92 6.98
N CYS A 516 7.43 -26.24 6.76
CA CYS A 516 7.67 -27.23 7.83
C CYS A 516 9.08 -27.12 8.42
N GLU A 517 10.10 -26.85 7.59
CA GLU A 517 11.49 -26.66 8.03
C GLU A 517 11.62 -25.39 8.89
N LYS A 518 11.06 -24.27 8.47
CA LYS A 518 11.04 -23.01 9.24
C LYS A 518 10.25 -23.11 10.55
N LEU A 519 9.08 -23.72 10.53
CA LEU A 519 8.31 -23.96 11.76
C LEU A 519 9.10 -24.82 12.76
N LYS A 520 9.85 -25.83 12.30
CA LYS A 520 10.70 -26.64 13.16
C LYS A 520 11.82 -25.84 13.83
N GLU A 521 12.36 -24.84 13.15
CA GLU A 521 13.40 -23.95 13.69
C GLU A 521 12.87 -23.01 14.78
N ASN A 522 11.63 -22.50 14.59
CA ASN A 522 11.02 -21.48 15.43
C ASN A 522 10.14 -22.02 16.56
N ILE A 523 9.68 -23.29 16.46
CA ILE A 523 8.89 -23.90 17.52
C ILE A 523 9.81 -24.43 18.63
N PRO A 524 9.65 -23.99 19.89
CA PRO A 524 10.47 -24.43 21.00
C PRO A 524 10.28 -25.92 21.30
N ARG A 525 11.35 -26.57 21.74
CA ARG A 525 11.30 -28.00 22.11
C ARG A 525 10.45 -28.20 23.36
N ALA A 526 9.43 -29.04 23.24
CA ALA A 526 8.58 -29.46 24.34
C ALA A 526 9.10 -30.76 25.01
N LEU A 527 8.39 -31.22 26.06
CA LEU A 527 8.68 -32.50 26.71
C LEU A 527 8.28 -33.72 25.86
N PHE A 528 7.62 -33.52 24.73
CA PHE A 528 7.21 -34.54 23.76
C PHE A 528 7.60 -34.09 22.34
N GLU A 529 7.59 -35.01 21.41
CA GLU A 529 7.86 -34.73 19.99
C GLU A 529 6.65 -34.05 19.36
N ILE A 530 6.91 -32.97 18.62
CA ILE A 530 5.90 -32.24 17.88
C ILE A 530 6.11 -32.54 16.39
N PRO A 531 5.28 -33.38 15.77
CA PRO A 531 5.28 -33.55 14.33
C PRO A 531 4.63 -32.33 13.68
N ILE A 532 5.30 -31.78 12.68
CA ILE A 532 4.84 -30.72 11.79
C ILE A 532 4.60 -31.37 10.44
N GLN A 533 3.41 -31.21 9.88
CA GLN A 533 3.03 -31.88 8.63
C GLN A 533 2.34 -30.89 7.71
N ALA A 534 2.67 -30.94 6.43
CA ALA A 534 1.94 -30.25 5.37
C ALA A 534 1.08 -31.26 4.63
N ALA A 535 -0.18 -30.94 4.35
CA ALA A 535 -1.15 -31.81 3.72
C ALA A 535 -1.96 -31.11 2.65
N VAL A 536 -2.30 -31.82 1.58
CA VAL A 536 -3.22 -31.42 0.52
C VAL A 536 -4.35 -32.44 0.44
N GLY A 537 -5.60 -32.00 0.59
CA GLY A 537 -6.77 -32.88 0.58
C GLY A 537 -6.68 -34.01 1.61
N GLY A 538 -6.09 -33.75 2.79
CA GLY A 538 -5.87 -34.73 3.86
C GLY A 538 -4.66 -35.64 3.65
N LYS A 539 -4.01 -35.65 2.48
CA LYS A 539 -2.78 -36.41 2.21
C LYS A 539 -1.55 -35.62 2.64
N ILE A 540 -0.76 -36.20 3.55
CA ILE A 540 0.50 -35.59 4.00
C ILE A 540 1.51 -35.64 2.85
N ILE A 541 2.04 -34.46 2.47
CA ILE A 541 3.03 -34.29 1.41
C ILE A 541 4.42 -33.98 1.95
N ALA A 542 4.53 -33.29 3.10
CA ALA A 542 5.80 -33.02 3.76
C ALA A 542 5.67 -33.21 5.27
N ARG A 543 6.78 -33.52 5.93
CA ARG A 543 6.82 -33.75 7.37
C ARG A 543 8.18 -33.40 7.96
N GLU A 544 8.14 -32.64 9.05
CA GLU A 544 9.25 -32.38 9.95
C GLU A 544 8.89 -32.71 11.40
N THR A 545 9.86 -32.74 12.31
CA THR A 545 9.60 -33.06 13.71
C THR A 545 10.51 -32.26 14.63
N VAL A 546 9.90 -31.52 15.56
CA VAL A 546 10.62 -30.90 16.67
C VAL A 546 10.89 -31.98 17.73
N LYS A 547 12.16 -32.26 17.98
CA LYS A 547 12.56 -33.32 18.92
C LYS A 547 12.26 -32.92 20.36
N ALA A 548 11.74 -33.86 21.15
CA ALA A 548 11.50 -33.63 22.57
C ALA A 548 12.78 -33.31 23.35
N VAL A 549 12.65 -32.46 24.39
CA VAL A 549 13.73 -32.27 25.36
C VAL A 549 14.03 -33.60 26.04
N ARG A 550 15.27 -34.05 25.97
CA ARG A 550 15.74 -35.27 26.67
C ARG A 550 16.10 -34.90 28.11
N LYS A 551 15.31 -35.37 29.07
CA LYS A 551 15.75 -35.43 30.46
C LYS A 551 16.57 -36.72 30.61
N ASP A 552 17.83 -36.59 31.05
CA ASP A 552 18.67 -37.77 31.30
C ASP A 552 18.17 -38.49 32.58
N VAL A 553 17.27 -39.47 32.36
CA VAL A 553 16.70 -40.26 33.46
C VAL A 553 17.68 -41.31 33.95
N LEU A 554 18.82 -41.49 33.25
CA LEU A 554 19.85 -42.47 33.59
C LEU A 554 21.01 -41.85 34.39
N ALA A 555 21.09 -40.54 34.50
CA ALA A 555 22.16 -39.82 35.20
C ALA A 555 22.32 -40.24 36.67
N LYS A 556 21.24 -40.73 37.32
CA LYS A 556 21.24 -41.21 38.71
C LYS A 556 21.36 -42.75 38.80
N CYS A 557 21.58 -43.45 37.69
CA CYS A 557 21.73 -44.90 37.70
C CYS A 557 23.21 -45.27 37.80
N TYR A 558 23.72 -45.41 39.02
CA TYR A 558 25.05 -45.94 39.32
C TYR A 558 24.97 -47.48 39.20
N GLY A 559 25.83 -48.09 38.32
CA GLY A 559 26.01 -49.52 38.19
C GLY A 559 25.32 -50.13 36.95
N GLY A 560 25.70 -51.34 36.59
CA GLY A 560 25.42 -52.03 35.34
C GLY A 560 24.01 -52.65 35.23
N ASP A 561 23.01 -52.22 36.00
CA ASP A 561 21.65 -52.81 35.92
C ASP A 561 20.92 -52.38 34.62
N ILE A 562 21.08 -53.21 33.61
CA ILE A 562 20.52 -53.02 32.26
C ILE A 562 18.97 -53.07 32.33
N THR A 563 18.40 -53.88 33.23
CA THR A 563 16.95 -54.05 33.35
C THR A 563 16.29 -52.82 33.90
N ARG A 564 16.89 -52.18 34.91
CA ARG A 564 16.43 -50.93 35.49
C ARG A 564 16.54 -49.76 34.48
N LYS A 565 17.62 -49.70 33.72
CA LYS A 565 17.82 -48.71 32.63
C LYS A 565 16.73 -48.85 31.57
N LYS A 566 16.45 -50.05 31.08
CA LYS A 566 15.37 -50.31 30.11
C LYS A 566 14.01 -49.89 30.65
N LYS A 567 13.68 -50.27 31.88
CA LYS A 567 12.39 -49.94 32.53
C LYS A 567 12.19 -48.43 32.71
N LEU A 568 13.26 -47.66 33.01
CA LEU A 568 13.21 -46.22 33.10
C LEU A 568 13.01 -45.55 31.73
N LEU A 569 13.67 -46.06 30.69
CA LEU A 569 13.49 -45.57 29.31
C LEU A 569 12.10 -45.87 28.79
N GLU A 570 11.54 -47.06 29.09
CA GLU A 570 10.16 -47.43 28.75
C GLU A 570 9.12 -46.54 29.44
N LYS A 571 9.29 -46.27 30.74
CA LYS A 571 8.46 -45.29 31.49
C LYS A 571 8.55 -43.89 30.89
N GLN A 572 9.74 -43.42 30.52
CA GLN A 572 9.91 -42.14 29.86
C GLN A 572 9.18 -42.10 28.50
N LYS A 573 9.31 -43.17 27.69
CA LYS A 573 8.62 -43.32 26.41
C LYS A 573 7.11 -43.31 26.57
N ALA A 574 6.58 -44.07 27.55
CA ALA A 574 5.16 -44.09 27.87
C ALA A 574 4.63 -42.76 28.39
N GLY A 575 5.41 -42.06 29.26
CA GLY A 575 5.10 -40.72 29.74
C GLY A 575 5.04 -39.67 28.62
N LYS A 576 6.01 -39.69 27.71
CA LYS A 576 6.01 -38.84 26.52
C LYS A 576 4.80 -39.09 25.60
N LYS A 577 4.43 -40.34 25.39
CA LYS A 577 3.25 -40.73 24.59
C LYS A 577 1.94 -40.23 25.24
N LYS A 578 1.86 -40.25 26.59
CA LYS A 578 0.70 -39.72 27.32
C LYS A 578 0.65 -38.17 27.25
N MET A 579 1.81 -37.48 27.43
CA MET A 579 1.90 -36.04 27.30
C MET A 579 1.56 -35.54 25.90
N ARG A 580 1.96 -36.24 24.86
CA ARG A 580 1.59 -35.94 23.48
C ARG A 580 0.07 -36.00 23.22
N LYS A 581 -0.67 -36.85 23.93
CA LYS A 581 -2.12 -36.94 23.80
C LYS A 581 -2.87 -35.86 24.55
N LEU A 582 -2.25 -35.24 25.55
CA LEU A 582 -2.86 -34.24 26.46
C LEU A 582 -2.29 -32.85 26.28
N GLY A 583 -1.15 -32.69 25.58
CA GLY A 583 -0.49 -31.41 25.41
C GLY A 583 -1.02 -30.64 24.19
N SER A 584 -1.58 -29.47 24.42
CA SER A 584 -1.76 -28.46 23.39
C SER A 584 -0.39 -27.89 22.99
N VAL A 585 -0.17 -27.65 21.73
CA VAL A 585 1.01 -26.96 21.21
C VAL A 585 0.59 -25.54 20.94
N THR A 586 1.09 -24.61 21.75
CA THR A 586 0.91 -23.18 21.48
C THR A 586 2.01 -22.74 20.50
N LEU A 587 1.62 -22.13 19.42
CA LEU A 587 2.55 -21.51 18.47
C LEU A 587 2.96 -20.15 18.99
N PRO A 588 4.28 -19.86 19.10
CA PRO A 588 4.71 -18.50 19.40
C PRO A 588 4.48 -17.57 18.20
N SER A 589 4.29 -16.29 18.45
CA SER A 589 4.11 -15.25 17.40
C SER A 589 5.26 -15.23 16.40
N GLU A 590 6.49 -15.49 16.87
CA GLU A 590 7.68 -15.57 16.03
C GLU A 590 7.60 -16.68 14.97
N ALA A 591 6.84 -17.75 15.22
CA ALA A 591 6.67 -18.82 14.24
C ALA A 591 5.80 -18.37 13.05
N PHE A 592 4.79 -17.51 13.27
CA PHE A 592 3.99 -16.91 12.20
C PHE A 592 4.83 -15.90 11.41
N THR A 593 5.54 -15.02 12.10
CA THR A 593 6.45 -14.06 11.46
C THR A 593 7.55 -14.74 10.63
N ALA A 594 8.09 -15.86 11.11
CA ALA A 594 9.09 -16.64 10.37
C ALA A 594 8.53 -17.28 9.09
N VAL A 595 7.24 -17.63 9.07
CA VAL A 595 6.58 -18.12 7.84
C VAL A 595 6.38 -16.97 6.84
N LEU A 596 6.06 -15.76 7.31
CA LEU A 596 5.95 -14.58 6.45
C LEU A 596 7.27 -14.19 5.77
N LYS A 597 8.39 -14.34 6.47
CA LYS A 597 9.74 -14.03 5.96
C LYS A 597 10.40 -15.15 5.13
N LEU A 598 9.65 -16.18 4.78
CA LEU A 598 10.19 -17.36 4.07
C LEU A 598 10.78 -17.05 2.70
N ASP A 599 10.26 -16.05 2.05
CA ASP A 599 10.61 -15.71 0.68
C ASP A 599 11.72 -14.63 0.61
N SER A 600 12.05 -13.95 1.72
CA SER A 600 13.11 -12.94 1.80
C SER A 600 14.53 -13.52 1.94
N ASP A 601 14.68 -14.81 2.26
CA ASP A 601 15.98 -15.48 2.48
C ASP A 601 16.56 -16.18 1.21
N THR A 602 16.01 -15.94 0.00
CA THR A 602 16.49 -16.44 -1.31
C THR A 602 16.91 -15.32 -2.21
#